data_41124d3fdb5a06f9801ad465998469f5
#
_entry.id   41124d3fdb5a06f9801ad465998469f5
#
_cell.length_a   1.000
_cell.length_b   1.000
_cell.length_c   1.000
_cell.angle_alpha   90.00
_cell.angle_beta   90.00
_cell.angle_gamma   90.00
#
_symmetry.space_group_name_H-M   'P 1'
#
loop_
_entity.id
_entity.type
_entity.pdbx_description
1 polymer ?
#
loop_
_entity_poly.entity_id
_entity_poly.type
_entity_poly.pdbx_seq_one_letter_code
_entity_poly.pdbx_strand_id
1 'polypeptide(L)'
;MLVLWATPRSTSTAFEWMMRQRDDFTCFLEPFNEAYYYGSDRRSQRDADVPDTEGLSFSAVWSSLAEAEATNPVFVKDFAYSVERDLNNARLAGITSTFLLRDPRRVIQGLAKYWPDCTREEVGLSLIHI
;
A
#
# COMPACT_ATOMS: atom_id res chain seq x y z
N MET A 1 0.52 1.40 14.91
CA MET A 1 0.93 0.89 13.57
C MET A 1 1.88 1.86 12.89
N LEU A 2 2.98 1.38 12.32
CA LEU A 2 3.93 2.15 11.50
C LEU A 2 3.68 1.86 10.02
N VAL A 3 3.41 2.88 9.22
CA VAL A 3 3.13 2.72 7.79
C VAL A 3 4.14 3.47 6.95
N LEU A 4 4.74 2.79 5.98
CA LEU A 4 5.57 3.36 4.94
C LEU A 4 4.72 3.57 3.68
N TRP A 5 4.35 4.80 3.44
CA TRP A 5 3.70 5.21 2.19
C TRP A 5 4.75 5.42 1.10
N ALA A 6 4.57 4.76 -0.01
CA ALA A 6 5.51 4.80 -1.11
C ALA A 6 4.79 5.05 -2.45
N THR A 7 5.56 5.45 -3.45
CA THR A 7 5.12 5.34 -4.84
C THR A 7 5.63 4.01 -5.43
N PRO A 8 4.97 3.46 -6.44
CA PRO A 8 5.54 2.35 -7.19
C PRO A 8 6.96 2.68 -7.69
N ARG A 9 7.82 1.67 -7.76
CA ARG A 9 9.21 1.83 -8.23
C ARG A 9 10.10 2.76 -7.41
N SER A 10 9.76 3.00 -6.15
CA SER A 10 10.56 3.83 -5.21
C SER A 10 11.61 3.04 -4.42
N THR A 11 11.80 1.74 -4.69
CA THR A 11 12.66 0.82 -3.93
C THR A 11 12.13 0.48 -2.53
N SER A 12 10.87 0.74 -2.27
CA SER A 12 10.21 0.50 -0.98
C SER A 12 10.18 -0.97 -0.56
N THR A 13 10.18 -1.90 -1.52
CA THR A 13 10.28 -3.34 -1.25
C THR A 13 11.59 -3.71 -0.55
N ALA A 14 12.71 -3.08 -0.93
CA ALA A 14 13.99 -3.31 -0.26
C ALA A 14 13.95 -2.83 1.20
N PHE A 15 13.27 -1.72 1.47
CA PHE A 15 13.06 -1.22 2.83
C PHE A 15 12.18 -2.18 3.64
N GLU A 16 11.10 -2.68 3.05
CA GLU A 16 10.22 -3.66 3.69
C GLU A 16 10.97 -4.95 4.02
N TRP A 17 11.81 -5.44 3.13
CA TRP A 17 12.67 -6.60 3.39
C TRP A 17 13.62 -6.38 4.58
N MET A 18 14.17 -5.18 4.72
CA MET A 18 14.98 -4.81 5.87
C MET A 18 14.15 -4.86 7.17
N MET A 19 12.90 -4.38 7.14
CA MET A 19 12.00 -4.42 8.29
C MET A 19 11.63 -5.85 8.68
N ARG A 20 11.46 -6.76 7.71
CA ARG A 20 11.22 -8.19 7.97
C ARG A 20 12.35 -8.91 8.70
N GLN A 21 13.57 -8.40 8.64
CA GLN A 21 14.69 -8.97 9.40
C GLN A 21 14.63 -8.61 10.90
N ARG A 22 13.69 -7.79 11.30
CA ARG A 22 13.47 -7.40 12.69
C ARG A 22 12.48 -8.35 13.34
N ASP A 23 12.79 -8.76 14.57
CA ASP A 23 11.93 -9.66 15.35
C ASP A 23 10.81 -8.91 16.09
N ASP A 24 10.87 -7.56 16.13
CA ASP A 24 9.97 -6.71 16.90
C ASP A 24 8.79 -6.15 16.10
N PHE A 25 8.64 -6.54 14.82
CA PHE A 25 7.52 -6.13 13.96
C PHE A 25 6.86 -7.31 13.24
N THR A 26 5.54 -7.27 13.15
CA THR A 26 4.80 -8.04 12.15
C THR A 26 4.67 -7.20 10.88
N CYS A 27 5.23 -7.67 9.75
CA CYS A 27 5.35 -6.91 8.52
C CYS A 27 4.32 -7.32 7.47
N PHE A 28 3.66 -6.34 6.86
CA PHE A 28 2.73 -6.51 5.75
C PHE A 28 3.22 -5.76 4.52
N LEU A 29 3.22 -6.45 3.38
CA LEU A 29 3.60 -5.89 2.09
C LEU A 29 2.37 -5.65 1.24
N GLU A 30 2.04 -4.39 1.01
CA GLU A 30 1.03 -3.92 0.07
C GLU A 30 -0.39 -4.53 0.25
N PRO A 31 -0.91 -4.71 1.49
CA PRO A 31 -2.19 -5.37 1.68
C PRO A 31 -3.38 -4.58 1.11
N PHE A 32 -3.33 -3.25 1.15
CA PHE A 32 -4.37 -2.42 0.54
C PHE A 32 -4.23 -2.36 -0.99
N ASN A 33 -3.01 -2.43 -1.52
CA ASN A 33 -2.78 -2.51 -2.95
C ASN A 33 -3.33 -3.83 -3.51
N GLU A 34 -3.19 -4.92 -2.79
CA GLU A 34 -3.79 -6.21 -3.15
C GLU A 34 -5.33 -6.11 -3.17
N ALA A 35 -5.95 -5.53 -2.14
CA ALA A 35 -7.39 -5.30 -2.11
C ALA A 35 -7.85 -4.34 -3.21
N TYR A 36 -7.04 -3.34 -3.57
CA TYR A 36 -7.34 -2.37 -4.62
C TYR A 36 -7.52 -3.01 -5.99
N TYR A 37 -6.72 -4.05 -6.31
CA TYR A 37 -6.79 -4.75 -7.60
C TYR A 37 -7.64 -6.02 -7.56
N TYR A 38 -7.65 -6.76 -6.45
CA TYR A 38 -8.19 -8.13 -6.39
C TYR A 38 -9.21 -8.36 -5.28
N GLY A 39 -9.54 -7.35 -4.47
CA GLY A 39 -10.55 -7.47 -3.43
C GLY A 39 -11.98 -7.52 -3.98
N SER A 40 -12.92 -8.05 -3.18
CA SER A 40 -14.36 -8.05 -3.50
C SER A 40 -14.96 -6.64 -3.63
N ASP A 41 -14.30 -5.65 -3.05
CA ASP A 41 -14.60 -4.22 -3.12
C ASP A 41 -13.52 -3.43 -3.86
N ARG A 42 -12.84 -4.10 -4.81
CA ARG A 42 -11.75 -3.52 -5.62
C ARG A 42 -12.17 -2.22 -6.31
N ARG A 43 -11.19 -1.36 -6.53
CA ARG A 43 -11.40 -0.04 -7.13
C ARG A 43 -10.75 0.11 -8.49
N SER A 44 -9.75 -0.71 -8.78
CA SER A 44 -9.12 -0.76 -10.11
C SER A 44 -9.97 -1.54 -11.10
N GLN A 45 -9.98 -1.07 -12.35
CA GLN A 45 -10.50 -1.82 -13.49
C GLN A 45 -9.40 -2.60 -14.23
N ARG A 46 -8.14 -2.44 -13.81
CA ARG A 46 -7.04 -3.27 -14.30
C ARG A 46 -7.29 -4.70 -13.81
N ASP A 47 -7.09 -5.67 -14.68
CA ASP A 47 -7.35 -7.08 -14.37
C ASP A 47 -8.82 -7.38 -13.95
N ALA A 48 -9.79 -6.63 -14.48
CA ALA A 48 -11.21 -6.77 -14.12
C ALA A 48 -11.80 -8.15 -14.49
N ASP A 49 -11.16 -8.87 -15.39
CA ASP A 49 -11.46 -10.25 -15.81
C ASP A 49 -10.91 -11.30 -14.83
N VAL A 50 -10.01 -10.92 -13.93
CA VAL A 50 -9.50 -11.81 -12.89
C VAL A 50 -10.53 -11.91 -11.75
N PRO A 51 -10.90 -13.11 -11.29
CA PRO A 51 -11.81 -13.28 -10.16
C PRO A 51 -11.30 -12.59 -8.90
N ASP A 52 -12.22 -12.11 -8.06
CA ASP A 52 -11.89 -11.56 -6.76
C ASP A 52 -11.20 -12.61 -5.88
N THR A 53 -10.24 -12.19 -5.10
CA THR A 53 -9.62 -13.05 -4.09
C THR A 53 -10.59 -13.25 -2.93
N GLU A 54 -10.94 -14.51 -2.65
CA GLU A 54 -11.86 -14.87 -1.58
C GLU A 54 -11.39 -14.33 -0.22
N GLY A 55 -12.28 -13.67 0.50
CA GLY A 55 -12.00 -13.11 1.82
C GLY A 55 -11.20 -11.80 1.81
N LEU A 56 -10.74 -11.33 0.63
CA LEU A 56 -10.00 -10.07 0.51
C LEU A 56 -10.97 -8.90 0.30
N SER A 57 -10.86 -7.90 1.16
CA SER A 57 -11.56 -6.61 1.05
C SER A 57 -10.82 -5.56 1.87
N PHE A 58 -11.09 -4.27 1.66
CA PHE A 58 -10.50 -3.21 2.49
C PHE A 58 -10.83 -3.39 3.97
N SER A 59 -12.06 -3.79 4.30
CA SER A 59 -12.46 -4.05 5.68
C SER A 59 -11.72 -5.24 6.28
N ALA A 60 -11.51 -6.32 5.53
CA ALA A 60 -10.76 -7.49 5.97
C ALA A 60 -9.28 -7.13 6.23
N VAL A 61 -8.68 -6.32 5.35
CA VAL A 61 -7.30 -5.81 5.57
C VAL A 61 -7.20 -5.03 6.87
N TRP A 62 -8.11 -4.07 7.10
CA TRP A 62 -8.11 -3.30 8.36
C TRP A 62 -8.26 -4.18 9.59
N SER A 63 -9.13 -5.20 9.54
CA SER A 63 -9.33 -6.15 10.64
C SER A 63 -8.07 -6.96 10.92
N SER A 64 -7.44 -7.50 9.87
CA SER A 64 -6.21 -8.27 9.99
C SER A 64 -5.05 -7.45 10.58
N LEU A 65 -4.91 -6.19 10.18
CA LEU A 65 -3.90 -5.29 10.73
C LEU A 65 -4.16 -5.00 12.21
N ALA A 66 -5.41 -4.77 12.61
CA ALA A 66 -5.79 -4.53 14.00
C ALA A 66 -5.56 -5.77 14.89
N GLU A 67 -5.88 -6.96 14.39
CA GLU A 67 -5.61 -8.23 15.08
C GLU A 67 -4.11 -8.45 15.28
N ALA A 68 -3.31 -8.19 14.26
CA ALA A 68 -1.85 -8.30 14.36
C ALA A 68 -1.28 -7.29 15.37
N GLU A 69 -1.78 -6.05 15.37
CA GLU A 69 -1.33 -4.99 16.27
C GLU A 69 -1.64 -5.28 17.75
N ALA A 70 -2.67 -6.08 18.02
CA ALA A 70 -2.98 -6.54 19.37
C ALA A 70 -1.90 -7.46 19.97
N THR A 71 -1.06 -8.06 19.12
CA THR A 71 -0.02 -9.02 19.54
C THR A 71 1.38 -8.42 19.44
N ASN A 72 1.69 -7.73 18.35
CA ASN A 72 3.01 -7.16 18.06
C ASN A 72 2.87 -5.78 17.39
N PRO A 73 3.87 -4.90 17.49
CA PRO A 73 3.94 -3.74 16.63
C PRO A 73 3.83 -4.12 15.15
N VAL A 74 3.00 -3.40 14.41
CA VAL A 74 2.76 -3.67 12.99
C VAL A 74 3.50 -2.66 12.13
N PHE A 75 4.20 -3.16 11.10
CA PHE A 75 4.77 -2.39 10.01
C PHE A 75 4.03 -2.73 8.71
N VAL A 76 3.55 -1.72 8.01
CA VAL A 76 2.90 -1.86 6.70
C VAL A 76 3.68 -1.05 5.68
N LYS A 77 4.03 -1.65 4.55
CA LYS A 77 4.46 -0.93 3.36
C LYS A 77 3.34 -0.97 2.34
N ASP A 78 2.85 0.22 1.93
CA ASP A 78 1.78 0.28 0.93
C ASP A 78 1.87 1.54 0.05
N PHE A 79 1.00 1.60 -0.95
CA PHE A 79 0.87 2.75 -1.82
C PHE A 79 -0.32 3.61 -1.37
N ALA A 80 -0.09 4.91 -1.17
CA ALA A 80 -1.12 5.81 -0.67
C ALA A 80 -2.37 5.84 -1.55
N TYR A 81 -2.23 5.72 -2.87
CA TYR A 81 -3.36 5.73 -3.82
C TYR A 81 -4.33 4.56 -3.62
N SER A 82 -3.82 3.42 -3.16
CA SER A 82 -4.67 2.23 -2.97
C SER A 82 -5.69 2.41 -1.86
N VAL A 83 -5.35 3.18 -0.81
CA VAL A 83 -6.12 3.28 0.43
C VAL A 83 -6.69 4.67 0.70
N GLU A 84 -6.38 5.67 -0.13
CA GLU A 84 -6.73 7.07 0.09
C GLU A 84 -8.17 7.28 0.55
N ARG A 85 -9.12 6.61 -0.12
CA ARG A 85 -10.57 6.76 0.16
C ARG A 85 -11.00 6.19 1.52
N ASP A 86 -10.18 5.35 2.15
CA ASP A 86 -10.44 4.76 3.46
C ASP A 86 -9.75 5.51 4.59
N LEU A 87 -8.80 6.38 4.26
CA LEU A 87 -8.11 7.18 5.24
C LEU A 87 -9.02 8.30 5.73
N ASN A 88 -9.26 8.30 7.02
CA ASN A 88 -9.96 9.37 7.72
C ASN A 88 -9.19 9.75 9.00
N ASN A 89 -9.59 10.84 9.65
CA ASN A 89 -8.87 11.34 10.82
C ASN A 89 -8.75 10.31 11.94
N ALA A 90 -9.74 9.46 12.14
CA ALA A 90 -9.71 8.43 13.17
C ALA A 90 -8.68 7.34 12.87
N ARG A 91 -8.61 6.88 11.61
CA ARG A 91 -7.60 5.91 11.17
C ARG A 91 -6.20 6.50 11.17
N LEU A 92 -6.04 7.72 10.68
CA LEU A 92 -4.76 8.42 10.67
C LEU A 92 -4.22 8.67 12.07
N ALA A 93 -5.07 8.93 13.06
CA ALA A 93 -4.65 9.11 14.45
C ALA A 93 -4.01 7.84 15.07
N GLY A 94 -4.36 6.65 14.57
CA GLY A 94 -3.77 5.36 14.98
C GLY A 94 -2.52 4.95 14.19
N ILE A 95 -2.07 5.76 13.24
CA ILE A 95 -0.99 5.44 12.31
C ILE A 95 0.17 6.42 12.47
N THR A 96 1.38 5.89 12.60
CA THR A 96 2.60 6.67 12.40
C THR A 96 2.97 6.57 10.92
N SER A 97 2.71 7.63 10.17
CA SER A 97 2.98 7.68 8.73
C SER A 97 4.42 8.09 8.44
N THR A 98 5.07 7.33 7.57
CA THR A 98 6.38 7.65 7.00
C THR A 98 6.29 7.60 5.47
N PHE A 99 7.18 8.30 4.79
CA PHE A 99 7.11 8.44 3.33
C PHE A 99 8.46 8.13 2.70
N LEU A 100 8.45 7.32 1.64
CA LEU A 100 9.61 7.08 0.81
C LEU A 100 9.44 7.79 -0.52
N LEU A 101 10.29 8.78 -0.74
CA LEU A 101 10.30 9.61 -1.94
C LEU A 101 11.43 9.18 -2.88
N ARG A 102 11.14 9.19 -4.17
CA ARG A 102 12.11 9.03 -5.25
C ARG A 102 11.88 10.11 -6.30
N ASP A 103 12.92 10.43 -7.07
CA ASP A 103 12.81 11.33 -8.24
C ASP A 103 11.58 10.93 -9.09
N PRO A 104 10.58 11.81 -9.27
CA PRO A 104 9.35 11.51 -10.00
C PRO A 104 9.59 11.00 -11.41
N ARG A 105 10.62 11.50 -12.10
CA ARG A 105 10.97 11.05 -13.46
C ARG A 105 11.36 9.57 -13.45
N ARG A 106 12.12 9.15 -12.45
CA ARG A 106 12.53 7.75 -12.30
C ARG A 106 11.37 6.84 -11.89
N VAL A 107 10.44 7.34 -11.10
CA VAL A 107 9.19 6.63 -10.74
C VAL A 107 8.38 6.38 -12.02
N ILE A 108 8.05 7.43 -12.77
CA ILE A 108 7.25 7.35 -13.99
C ILE A 108 7.90 6.44 -15.03
N GLN A 109 9.18 6.65 -15.31
CA GLN A 109 9.93 5.81 -16.27
C GLN A 109 9.97 4.34 -15.84
N GLY A 110 10.16 4.10 -14.54
CA GLY A 110 10.18 2.74 -14.00
C GLY A 110 8.83 2.06 -14.04
N LEU A 111 7.72 2.79 -13.82
CA LEU A 111 6.38 2.24 -13.89
C LEU A 111 5.94 2.01 -15.33
N ALA A 112 6.10 2.99 -16.22
CA ALA A 112 5.74 2.90 -17.63
C ALA A 112 6.48 1.77 -18.39
N LYS A 113 7.63 1.33 -17.89
CA LYS A 113 8.34 0.17 -18.44
C LYS A 113 7.57 -1.14 -18.24
N TYR A 114 6.81 -1.27 -17.14
CA TYR A 114 6.04 -2.47 -16.84
C TYR A 114 4.56 -2.31 -17.24
N TRP A 115 4.01 -1.11 -17.03
CA TRP A 115 2.66 -0.73 -17.39
C TRP A 115 2.71 0.53 -18.27
N PRO A 116 2.85 0.37 -19.58
CA PRO A 116 2.91 1.51 -20.53
C PRO A 116 1.64 2.36 -20.50
N ASP A 117 0.54 1.78 -20.06
CA ASP A 117 -0.80 2.38 -19.88
C ASP A 117 -1.09 2.83 -18.44
N CYS A 118 -0.04 2.94 -17.61
CA CYS A 118 -0.23 3.34 -16.21
C CYS A 118 -0.95 4.70 -16.12
N THR A 119 -1.91 4.77 -15.21
CA THR A 119 -2.68 5.98 -14.97
C THR A 119 -1.94 6.96 -14.05
N ARG A 120 -2.38 8.22 -14.04
CA ARG A 120 -1.86 9.22 -13.10
C ARG A 120 -2.09 8.82 -11.64
N GLU A 121 -3.20 8.15 -11.36
CA GLU A 121 -3.55 7.63 -10.03
C GLU A 121 -2.55 6.55 -9.59
N GLU A 122 -2.29 5.56 -10.43
CA GLU A 122 -1.33 4.47 -10.16
C GLU A 122 0.12 4.96 -9.97
N VAL A 123 0.49 6.08 -10.55
CA VAL A 123 1.78 6.73 -10.29
C VAL A 123 1.87 7.23 -8.84
N GLY A 124 0.76 7.65 -8.25
CA GLY A 124 0.62 7.95 -6.83
C GLY A 124 1.38 9.18 -6.31
N LEU A 125 1.99 9.99 -7.19
CA LEU A 125 2.82 11.12 -6.78
C LEU A 125 2.02 12.26 -6.16
N SER A 126 0.76 12.43 -6.53
CA SER A 126 -0.10 13.51 -6.02
C SER A 126 -0.47 13.34 -4.54
N LEU A 127 -0.42 12.11 -4.03
CA LEU A 127 -0.86 11.77 -2.67
C LEU A 127 0.26 11.84 -1.62
N ILE A 128 1.49 11.97 -2.07
CA ILE A 128 2.65 12.12 -1.18
C ILE A 128 2.93 13.60 -0.85
N HIS A 129 2.21 14.52 -1.48
CA HIS A 129 2.34 15.97 -1.25
C HIS A 129 1.32 16.53 -0.24
N ILE A 130 0.73 15.69 0.56
CA ILE A 130 -0.21 16.11 1.61
C ILE A 130 0.56 16.58 2.85
#